data_01adb9889e51001bc84a793dd1bfb5e9
#
_entry.id   01adb9889e51001bc84a793dd1bfb5e9
#
_cell.length_a   1.000
_cell.length_b   1.000
_cell.length_c   1.000
_cell.angle_alpha   90.00
_cell.angle_beta   90.00
_cell.angle_gamma   90.00
#
_symmetry.space_group_name_H-M   'P 1'
#
loop_
_entity.id
_entity.type
_entity.pdbx_description
1 polymer ?
#
loop_
_entity_poly.entity_id
_entity_poly.type
_entity_poly.pdbx_seq_one_letter_code
_entity_poly.pdbx_strand_id
1 'polypeptide(L)'
;MIVLAEEWKSDPKVHFVSNSNGKEMWFRLSPAKVNPESAPIYLILHGHGTTSRPTLYAEKDWNVIAPIDNFGLDGKGSWWIGENGDFSTRELLASVVQMSKEMLGSNDDVILCIYGSSMGGYGAILNGTKLGAIAVYANVPQIKLLGSTYSELGMKKYFEAALGLNPNETFNDLNNFVKTVEGELPLFFICENRFGQRDYREQQAMSFISTLNEMEVNYHLEIVP
;
A
#
# COMPACT_ATOMS: atom_id res chain seq x y z
N MET A 1 -1.43 -5.73 -20.23
CA MET A 1 -2.23 -6.38 -19.17
C MET A 1 -1.52 -7.67 -18.82
N ILE A 2 -0.95 -7.79 -17.64
CA ILE A 2 -0.41 -9.06 -17.14
C ILE A 2 -1.63 -9.92 -16.83
N VAL A 3 -1.86 -10.94 -17.65
CA VAL A 3 -2.91 -11.92 -17.37
C VAL A 3 -2.44 -12.72 -16.15
N LEU A 4 -3.17 -12.63 -15.07
CA LEU A 4 -2.96 -13.52 -13.93
C LEU A 4 -3.07 -14.95 -14.42
N ALA A 5 -2.12 -15.81 -14.04
CA ALA A 5 -2.17 -17.21 -14.46
C ALA A 5 -3.51 -17.82 -14.03
N GLU A 6 -4.18 -18.54 -14.93
CA GLU A 6 -5.50 -19.14 -14.66
C GLU A 6 -5.52 -20.04 -13.41
N GLU A 7 -4.39 -20.72 -13.15
CA GLU A 7 -4.19 -21.54 -11.96
C GLU A 7 -4.41 -20.76 -10.66
N TRP A 8 -4.06 -19.49 -10.65
CA TRP A 8 -4.20 -18.67 -9.45
C TRP A 8 -5.66 -18.26 -9.19
N LYS A 9 -6.42 -18.01 -10.25
CA LYS A 9 -7.85 -17.66 -10.14
C LYS A 9 -8.69 -18.82 -9.60
N SER A 10 -8.20 -20.06 -9.69
CA SER A 10 -8.87 -21.25 -9.17
C SER A 10 -8.62 -21.52 -7.67
N ASP A 11 -7.71 -20.77 -7.02
CA ASP A 11 -7.49 -20.87 -5.57
C ASP A 11 -8.76 -20.38 -4.84
N PRO A 12 -9.41 -21.19 -3.99
CA PRO A 12 -10.62 -20.80 -3.26
C PRO A 12 -10.41 -19.63 -2.28
N LYS A 13 -9.17 -19.25 -2.02
CA LYS A 13 -8.80 -18.08 -1.21
C LYS A 13 -8.67 -16.80 -2.02
N VAL A 14 -8.85 -16.88 -3.33
CA VAL A 14 -8.73 -15.76 -4.23
C VAL A 14 -10.10 -15.23 -4.59
N HIS A 15 -10.23 -13.92 -4.46
CA HIS A 15 -11.46 -13.17 -4.69
C HIS A 15 -11.16 -11.93 -5.50
N PHE A 16 -12.18 -11.23 -5.95
CA PHE A 16 -12.03 -9.94 -6.59
C PHE A 16 -13.16 -8.99 -6.20
N VAL A 17 -12.87 -7.70 -6.30
CA VAL A 17 -13.84 -6.61 -6.27
C VAL A 17 -13.79 -5.88 -7.59
N SER A 18 -14.89 -5.28 -7.99
CA SER A 18 -14.96 -4.44 -9.19
C SER A 18 -15.59 -3.09 -8.87
N ASN A 19 -15.12 -2.03 -9.54
CA ASN A 19 -15.75 -0.73 -9.46
C ASN A 19 -16.78 -0.53 -10.59
N SER A 20 -17.48 0.61 -10.56
CA SER A 20 -18.49 0.98 -11.55
C SER A 20 -17.97 1.06 -12.99
N ASN A 21 -16.66 1.24 -13.18
CA ASN A 21 -16.00 1.31 -14.48
C ASN A 21 -15.50 -0.05 -14.98
N GLY A 22 -15.80 -1.14 -14.25
CA GLY A 22 -15.39 -2.49 -14.62
C GLY A 22 -13.91 -2.80 -14.37
N LYS A 23 -13.18 -1.94 -13.63
CA LYS A 23 -11.83 -2.28 -13.14
C LYS A 23 -11.95 -3.29 -12.00
N GLU A 24 -11.12 -4.33 -12.02
CA GLU A 24 -11.11 -5.39 -11.01
C GLU A 24 -9.81 -5.38 -10.22
N MET A 25 -9.90 -5.49 -8.91
CA MET A 25 -8.77 -5.78 -8.04
C MET A 25 -8.92 -7.18 -7.44
N TRP A 26 -7.96 -8.02 -7.74
CA TRP A 26 -7.87 -9.37 -7.21
C TRP A 26 -7.10 -9.38 -5.90
N PHE A 27 -7.52 -10.22 -4.97
CA PHE A 27 -6.85 -10.37 -3.69
C PHE A 27 -6.98 -11.80 -3.16
N ARG A 28 -6.04 -12.17 -2.30
CA ARG A 28 -6.09 -13.42 -1.55
C ARG A 28 -6.43 -13.11 -0.10
N LEU A 29 -7.42 -13.82 0.43
CA LEU A 29 -7.81 -13.81 1.84
C LEU A 29 -7.35 -15.10 2.51
N SER A 30 -6.56 -14.96 3.58
CA SER A 30 -6.12 -16.08 4.43
C SER A 30 -6.61 -15.84 5.85
N PRO A 31 -7.74 -16.42 6.24
CA PRO A 31 -8.28 -16.24 7.58
C PRO A 31 -7.36 -16.76 8.68
N ALA A 32 -7.38 -16.14 9.84
CA ALA A 32 -6.78 -16.66 11.06
C ALA A 32 -7.34 -18.05 11.36
N LYS A 33 -6.55 -18.90 12.02
CA LYS A 33 -6.98 -20.27 12.36
C LYS A 33 -7.95 -20.32 13.54
N VAL A 34 -7.94 -19.26 14.36
CA VAL A 34 -8.75 -19.18 15.57
C VAL A 34 -9.48 -17.83 15.58
N ASN A 35 -10.78 -17.85 15.75
CA ASN A 35 -11.65 -16.68 15.85
C ASN A 35 -11.41 -15.64 14.73
N PRO A 36 -11.51 -16.02 13.45
CA PRO A 36 -11.22 -15.10 12.35
C PRO A 36 -12.11 -13.86 12.36
N GLU A 37 -13.30 -13.93 12.91
CA GLU A 37 -14.25 -12.81 13.05
C GLU A 37 -13.74 -11.70 13.97
N SER A 38 -12.86 -12.00 14.91
CA SER A 38 -12.28 -11.03 15.87
C SER A 38 -10.76 -10.88 15.75
N ALA A 39 -10.12 -11.74 14.97
CA ALA A 39 -8.66 -11.67 14.75
C ALA A 39 -8.28 -10.40 14.00
N PRO A 40 -7.14 -9.76 14.34
CA PRO A 40 -6.64 -8.61 13.62
C PRO A 40 -6.43 -8.89 12.12
N ILE A 41 -6.54 -7.85 11.31
CA ILE A 41 -6.30 -7.90 9.86
C ILE A 41 -4.92 -7.35 9.55
N TYR A 42 -4.17 -8.10 8.76
CA TYR A 42 -2.88 -7.71 8.20
C TYR A 42 -3.00 -7.57 6.69
N LEU A 43 -3.03 -6.33 6.20
CA LEU A 43 -3.09 -5.99 4.78
C LEU A 43 -1.67 -5.87 4.23
N ILE A 44 -1.32 -6.67 3.22
CA ILE A 44 0.03 -6.70 2.64
C ILE A 44 0.01 -6.12 1.23
N LEU A 45 0.67 -4.98 1.04
CA LEU A 45 0.79 -4.28 -0.23
C LEU A 45 2.14 -4.59 -0.89
N HIS A 46 2.11 -5.16 -2.09
CA HIS A 46 3.33 -5.54 -2.82
C HIS A 46 4.06 -4.34 -3.44
N GLY A 47 5.34 -4.55 -3.78
CA GLY A 47 6.19 -3.60 -4.48
C GLY A 47 5.97 -3.57 -6.00
N HIS A 48 6.62 -2.61 -6.68
CA HIS A 48 6.56 -2.43 -8.13
C HIS A 48 6.99 -3.70 -8.88
N GLY A 49 6.23 -4.07 -9.91
CA GLY A 49 6.51 -5.22 -10.76
C GLY A 49 6.20 -6.59 -10.15
N THR A 50 5.81 -6.67 -8.88
CA THR A 50 5.42 -7.92 -8.21
C THR A 50 3.92 -8.16 -8.36
N THR A 51 3.41 -8.09 -9.59
CA THR A 51 1.98 -8.04 -9.91
C THR A 51 1.43 -9.35 -10.46
N SER A 52 2.26 -10.40 -10.61
CA SER A 52 1.82 -11.66 -11.21
C SER A 52 0.97 -12.54 -10.30
N ARG A 53 1.14 -12.40 -9.00
CA ARG A 53 0.36 -13.14 -7.98
C ARG A 53 0.46 -12.44 -6.63
N PRO A 54 -0.53 -12.60 -5.72
CA PRO A 54 -0.40 -12.15 -4.34
C PRO A 54 0.62 -12.98 -3.58
N THR A 55 1.10 -12.45 -2.48
CA THR A 55 1.89 -13.27 -1.56
C THR A 55 1.06 -14.42 -1.01
N LEU A 56 1.72 -15.55 -0.81
CA LEU A 56 1.15 -16.74 -0.16
C LEU A 56 1.31 -16.69 1.37
N TYR A 57 1.88 -15.60 1.89
CA TYR A 57 2.02 -15.40 3.32
C TYR A 57 0.67 -15.58 4.02
N ALA A 58 0.70 -16.27 5.14
CA ALA A 58 -0.44 -16.50 6.00
C ALA A 58 0.05 -16.57 7.45
N GLU A 59 -0.73 -16.08 8.36
CA GLU A 59 -0.43 -16.08 9.79
C GLU A 59 -1.47 -16.90 10.54
N LYS A 60 -1.08 -17.45 11.70
CA LYS A 60 -1.96 -18.29 12.49
C LYS A 60 -3.03 -17.48 13.22
N ASP A 61 -2.65 -16.35 13.76
CA ASP A 61 -3.46 -15.56 14.69
C ASP A 61 -3.99 -14.25 14.06
N TRP A 62 -3.71 -14.03 12.76
CA TRP A 62 -4.13 -12.85 12.00
C TRP A 62 -4.81 -13.24 10.70
N ASN A 63 -5.81 -12.46 10.33
CA ASN A 63 -6.35 -12.50 8.98
C ASN A 63 -5.39 -11.78 8.03
N VAL A 64 -5.00 -12.40 6.94
CA VAL A 64 -4.09 -11.79 5.96
C VAL A 64 -4.85 -11.51 4.67
N ILE A 65 -4.82 -10.25 4.25
CA ILE A 65 -5.35 -9.77 2.97
C ILE A 65 -4.17 -9.37 2.08
N ALA A 66 -4.07 -9.94 0.90
CA ALA A 66 -3.02 -9.67 -0.06
C ALA A 66 -3.61 -9.29 -1.44
N PRO A 67 -3.93 -8.01 -1.67
CA PRO A 67 -4.42 -7.54 -2.97
C PRO A 67 -3.29 -7.42 -3.99
N ILE A 68 -3.68 -7.28 -5.26
CA ILE A 68 -2.77 -7.02 -6.37
C ILE A 68 -3.12 -5.69 -7.03
N ASP A 69 -2.16 -4.79 -7.05
CA ASP A 69 -2.16 -3.58 -7.88
C ASP A 69 -1.45 -3.90 -9.21
N ASN A 70 -2.20 -4.43 -10.18
CA ASN A 70 -1.73 -4.70 -11.53
C ASN A 70 -2.14 -3.62 -12.53
N PHE A 71 -2.43 -2.44 -12.04
CA PHE A 71 -2.71 -1.24 -12.83
C PHE A 71 -1.43 -0.49 -13.22
N GLY A 72 -1.58 0.66 -13.85
CA GLY A 72 -0.48 1.50 -14.28
C GLY A 72 0.26 0.97 -15.51
N LEU A 73 1.39 1.59 -15.82
CA LEU A 73 2.18 1.28 -17.03
C LEU A 73 2.67 -0.17 -17.01
N ASP A 74 2.40 -0.89 -18.08
CA ASP A 74 2.74 -2.31 -18.26
C ASP A 74 2.13 -3.23 -17.18
N GLY A 75 1.11 -2.80 -16.43
CA GLY A 75 0.53 -3.56 -15.34
C GLY A 75 1.48 -3.81 -14.17
N LYS A 76 2.45 -2.92 -13.95
CA LYS A 76 3.50 -3.09 -12.93
C LYS A 76 3.20 -2.41 -11.60
N GLY A 77 1.99 -1.91 -11.45
CA GLY A 77 1.52 -1.21 -10.27
C GLY A 77 1.30 0.28 -10.50
N SER A 78 0.35 0.81 -9.77
CA SER A 78 -0.09 2.21 -9.83
C SER A 78 0.17 2.98 -8.52
N TRP A 79 1.12 2.52 -7.72
CA TRP A 79 1.42 3.06 -6.38
C TRP A 79 0.22 3.07 -5.45
N TRP A 80 -0.73 2.14 -5.68
CA TRP A 80 -1.95 2.04 -4.89
C TRP A 80 -2.81 3.32 -4.95
N ILE A 81 -2.59 4.14 -6.02
CA ILE A 81 -3.34 5.36 -6.32
C ILE A 81 -4.44 5.05 -7.33
N GLY A 82 -4.02 4.69 -8.54
CA GLY A 82 -4.84 4.52 -9.73
C GLY A 82 -4.07 4.88 -10.98
N GLU A 83 -4.78 5.12 -12.07
CA GLU A 83 -4.18 5.49 -13.37
C GLU A 83 -4.52 6.94 -13.71
N ASN A 84 -3.53 7.72 -14.12
CA ASN A 84 -3.70 9.14 -14.45
C ASN A 84 -4.34 9.98 -13.32
N GLY A 85 -4.13 9.60 -12.06
CA GLY A 85 -4.69 10.28 -10.90
C GLY A 85 -6.19 10.04 -10.67
N ASP A 86 -6.75 8.95 -11.19
CA ASP A 86 -8.18 8.62 -11.07
C ASP A 86 -8.58 8.00 -9.72
N PHE A 87 -7.61 7.71 -8.86
CA PHE A 87 -7.79 7.10 -7.52
C PHE A 87 -8.53 5.77 -7.49
N SER A 88 -8.74 5.13 -8.64
CA SER A 88 -9.51 3.88 -8.76
C SER A 88 -8.92 2.73 -7.95
N THR A 89 -7.59 2.64 -7.85
CA THR A 89 -6.91 1.60 -7.06
C THR A 89 -7.16 1.80 -5.56
N ARG A 90 -7.20 3.05 -5.07
CA ARG A 90 -7.53 3.35 -3.66
C ARG A 90 -8.97 2.95 -3.31
N GLU A 91 -9.92 3.21 -4.21
CA GLU A 91 -11.33 2.84 -4.02
C GLU A 91 -11.50 1.32 -4.01
N LEU A 92 -10.87 0.63 -4.96
CA LEU A 92 -10.87 -0.83 -5.02
C LEU A 92 -10.22 -1.44 -3.77
N LEU A 93 -9.12 -0.86 -3.27
CA LEU A 93 -8.46 -1.33 -2.05
C LEU A 93 -9.39 -1.21 -0.83
N ALA A 94 -10.13 -0.12 -0.71
CA ALA A 94 -11.13 0.03 0.35
C ALA A 94 -12.24 -1.03 0.24
N SER A 95 -12.71 -1.31 -0.99
CA SER A 95 -13.68 -2.37 -1.25
C SER A 95 -13.16 -3.76 -0.92
N VAL A 96 -11.85 -4.03 -1.18
CA VAL A 96 -11.19 -5.29 -0.78
C VAL A 96 -11.23 -5.47 0.73
N VAL A 97 -10.87 -4.43 1.50
CA VAL A 97 -10.88 -4.51 2.96
C VAL A 97 -12.31 -4.72 3.48
N GLN A 98 -13.27 -3.98 2.95
CA GLN A 98 -14.68 -4.12 3.34
C GLN A 98 -15.23 -5.51 3.04
N MET A 99 -15.06 -6.01 1.82
CA MET A 99 -15.48 -7.36 1.43
C MET A 99 -14.81 -8.43 2.30
N SER A 100 -13.52 -8.25 2.62
CA SER A 100 -12.81 -9.20 3.50
C SER A 100 -13.40 -9.23 4.90
N LYS A 101 -13.75 -8.07 5.49
CA LYS A 101 -14.44 -7.99 6.78
C LYS A 101 -15.79 -8.73 6.74
N GLU A 102 -16.59 -8.50 5.71
CA GLU A 102 -17.87 -9.19 5.50
C GLU A 102 -17.69 -10.70 5.40
N MET A 103 -16.73 -11.19 4.61
CA MET A 103 -16.43 -12.61 4.46
C MET A 103 -15.97 -13.28 5.76
N LEU A 104 -15.25 -12.54 6.61
CA LEU A 104 -14.79 -12.99 7.92
C LEU A 104 -15.88 -12.91 9.00
N GLY A 105 -16.97 -12.19 8.74
CA GLY A 105 -17.96 -11.84 9.76
C GLY A 105 -17.42 -10.89 10.82
N SER A 106 -16.39 -10.09 10.45
CA SER A 106 -15.73 -9.15 11.38
C SER A 106 -16.53 -7.87 11.55
N ASN A 107 -16.44 -7.29 12.75
CA ASN A 107 -16.99 -5.97 13.04
C ASN A 107 -16.11 -4.85 12.45
N ASP A 108 -16.65 -3.64 12.37
CA ASP A 108 -15.92 -2.47 11.89
C ASP A 108 -14.71 -2.12 12.78
N ASP A 109 -14.79 -2.41 14.07
CA ASP A 109 -13.75 -2.13 15.07
C ASP A 109 -12.56 -3.11 15.03
N VAL A 110 -12.55 -4.09 14.11
CA VAL A 110 -11.44 -5.02 14.01
C VAL A 110 -10.14 -4.27 13.69
N ILE A 111 -9.09 -4.60 14.42
CA ILE A 111 -7.76 -3.99 14.26
C ILE A 111 -7.24 -4.24 12.84
N LEU A 112 -6.84 -3.15 12.17
CA LEU A 112 -6.20 -3.17 10.86
C LEU A 112 -4.76 -2.68 10.98
N CYS A 113 -3.81 -3.51 10.52
CA CYS A 113 -2.42 -3.12 10.31
C CYS A 113 -2.05 -3.30 8.84
N ILE A 114 -1.22 -2.42 8.30
CA ILE A 114 -0.82 -2.44 6.89
C ILE A 114 0.69 -2.56 6.78
N TYR A 115 1.14 -3.49 5.95
CA TYR A 115 2.52 -3.64 5.55
C TYR A 115 2.68 -3.32 4.07
N GLY A 116 3.79 -2.68 3.71
CA GLY A 116 4.18 -2.53 2.33
C GLY A 116 5.67 -2.26 2.16
N SER A 117 6.21 -2.68 1.01
CA SER A 117 7.62 -2.42 0.67
C SER A 117 7.72 -1.61 -0.61
N SER A 118 8.63 -0.63 -0.67
CA SER A 118 8.86 0.22 -1.83
C SER A 118 7.57 0.92 -2.28
N MET A 119 7.05 0.63 -3.48
CA MET A 119 5.71 1.05 -3.94
C MET A 119 4.61 0.69 -2.93
N GLY A 120 4.68 -0.52 -2.35
CA GLY A 120 3.75 -0.94 -1.30
C GLY A 120 3.90 -0.12 -0.03
N GLY A 121 5.12 0.34 0.30
CA GLY A 121 5.37 1.24 1.43
C GLY A 121 4.70 2.61 1.24
N TYR A 122 4.79 3.17 0.02
CA TYR A 122 4.02 4.35 -0.36
C TYR A 122 2.52 4.10 -0.19
N GLY A 123 2.01 2.98 -0.76
CA GLY A 123 0.60 2.61 -0.67
C GLY A 123 0.12 2.41 0.77
N ALA A 124 0.96 1.83 1.63
CA ALA A 124 0.64 1.59 3.04
C ALA A 124 0.47 2.91 3.81
N ILE A 125 1.37 3.87 3.62
CA ILE A 125 1.27 5.21 4.23
C ILE A 125 0.03 5.93 3.69
N LEU A 126 -0.13 5.98 2.36
CA LEU A 126 -1.24 6.70 1.71
C LEU A 126 -2.61 6.17 2.13
N ASN A 127 -2.78 4.85 2.14
CA ASN A 127 -4.08 4.24 2.37
C ASN A 127 -4.33 3.88 3.83
N GLY A 128 -3.29 3.76 4.66
CA GLY A 128 -3.42 3.42 6.07
C GLY A 128 -4.29 4.40 6.84
N THR A 129 -4.09 5.69 6.62
CA THR A 129 -4.91 6.74 7.22
C THR A 129 -6.37 6.67 6.79
N LYS A 130 -6.62 6.48 5.49
CA LYS A 130 -7.99 6.40 4.94
C LYS A 130 -8.74 5.16 5.42
N LEU A 131 -8.03 4.04 5.58
CA LEU A 131 -8.61 2.76 5.98
C LEU A 131 -8.75 2.59 7.49
N GLY A 132 -8.33 3.59 8.28
CA GLY A 132 -8.40 3.52 9.75
C GLY A 132 -7.41 2.49 10.33
N ALA A 133 -6.26 2.29 9.70
CA ALA A 133 -5.22 1.42 10.25
C ALA A 133 -4.66 2.00 11.55
N ILE A 134 -4.45 1.16 12.56
CA ILE A 134 -3.78 1.59 13.80
C ILE A 134 -2.27 1.65 13.65
N ALA A 135 -1.71 0.86 12.72
CA ALA A 135 -0.29 0.80 12.45
C ALA A 135 0.01 0.58 10.98
N VAL A 136 1.07 1.22 10.50
CA VAL A 136 1.61 1.08 9.15
C VAL A 136 3.08 0.70 9.26
N TYR A 137 3.46 -0.45 8.68
CA TYR A 137 4.86 -0.85 8.52
C TYR A 137 5.28 -0.62 7.07
N ALA A 138 6.11 0.39 6.85
CA ALA A 138 6.60 0.77 5.53
C ALA A 138 8.10 0.44 5.40
N ASN A 139 8.41 -0.56 4.59
CA ASN A 139 9.76 -1.02 4.36
C ASN A 139 10.35 -0.36 3.10
N VAL A 140 11.46 0.36 3.25
CA VAL A 140 12.12 1.12 2.17
C VAL A 140 11.09 1.93 1.36
N PRO A 141 10.22 2.71 2.01
CA PRO A 141 9.09 3.34 1.33
C PRO A 141 9.54 4.39 0.32
N GLN A 142 8.77 4.54 -0.73
CA GLN A 142 8.82 5.75 -1.55
C GLN A 142 7.90 6.79 -0.90
N ILE A 143 8.39 8.01 -0.74
CA ILE A 143 7.66 9.13 -0.13
C ILE A 143 7.36 10.18 -1.19
N LYS A 144 8.37 10.56 -1.96
CA LYS A 144 8.26 11.47 -3.09
C LYS A 144 8.46 10.71 -4.39
N LEU A 145 7.52 10.83 -5.30
CA LEU A 145 7.55 10.16 -6.60
C LEU A 145 8.25 11.01 -7.65
N LEU A 146 7.55 11.90 -8.33
CA LEU A 146 8.14 12.78 -9.35
C LEU A 146 9.07 13.83 -8.73
N GLY A 147 10.14 14.14 -9.43
CA GLY A 147 11.17 15.07 -8.97
C GLY A 147 12.10 14.53 -7.89
N SER A 148 12.03 13.23 -7.58
CA SER A 148 13.02 12.54 -6.75
C SER A 148 14.17 12.01 -7.61
N THR A 149 15.33 11.74 -7.00
CA THR A 149 16.45 11.08 -7.68
C THR A 149 16.03 9.74 -8.27
N TYR A 150 15.15 9.00 -7.56
CA TYR A 150 14.65 7.71 -8.03
C TYR A 150 13.75 7.84 -9.27
N SER A 151 12.98 8.92 -9.39
CA SER A 151 12.25 9.26 -10.61
C SER A 151 13.19 9.32 -11.82
N GLU A 152 14.28 10.05 -11.68
CA GLU A 152 15.24 10.29 -12.76
C GLU A 152 16.06 9.04 -13.12
N LEU A 153 16.13 8.05 -12.24
CA LEU A 153 16.74 6.74 -12.51
C LEU A 153 15.86 5.78 -13.33
N GLY A 154 14.84 6.30 -14.03
CA GLY A 154 14.00 5.54 -14.98
C GLY A 154 12.61 5.20 -14.48
N MET A 155 12.23 5.65 -13.29
CA MET A 155 10.90 5.41 -12.72
C MET A 155 9.86 6.46 -13.13
N LYS A 156 10.28 7.60 -13.66
CA LYS A 156 9.43 8.73 -14.03
C LYS A 156 8.18 8.33 -14.83
N LYS A 157 8.35 7.53 -15.88
CA LYS A 157 7.23 7.09 -16.73
C LYS A 157 6.15 6.31 -15.98
N TYR A 158 6.54 5.56 -14.95
CA TYR A 158 5.59 4.80 -14.12
C TYR A 158 4.85 5.73 -13.14
N PHE A 159 5.56 6.72 -12.58
CA PHE A 159 4.95 7.73 -11.71
C PHE A 159 3.97 8.62 -12.50
N GLU A 160 4.33 9.03 -13.71
CA GLU A 160 3.45 9.78 -14.60
C GLU A 160 2.20 8.97 -14.98
N ALA A 161 2.35 7.67 -15.20
CA ALA A 161 1.20 6.79 -15.50
C ALA A 161 0.23 6.66 -14.31
N ALA A 162 0.74 6.69 -13.08
CA ALA A 162 -0.09 6.64 -11.87
C ALA A 162 -0.72 7.99 -11.53
N LEU A 163 0.08 9.07 -11.56
CA LEU A 163 -0.31 10.40 -11.08
C LEU A 163 -0.97 11.28 -12.16
N GLY A 164 -0.73 10.97 -13.44
CA GLY A 164 -1.09 11.84 -14.57
C GLY A 164 -0.05 12.91 -14.86
N LEU A 165 -0.29 13.68 -15.94
CA LEU A 165 0.64 14.70 -16.44
C LEU A 165 0.72 15.96 -15.55
N ASN A 166 -0.34 16.22 -14.79
CA ASN A 166 -0.41 17.35 -13.84
C ASN A 166 -0.70 16.78 -12.44
N PRO A 167 0.30 16.22 -11.78
CA PRO A 167 0.12 15.54 -10.51
C PRO A 167 -0.35 16.51 -9.43
N ASN A 168 -1.28 16.04 -8.61
CA ASN A 168 -1.57 16.70 -7.35
C ASN A 168 -0.37 16.49 -6.41
N GLU A 169 0.26 17.58 -5.96
CA GLU A 169 1.45 17.55 -5.11
C GLU A 169 1.21 16.83 -3.77
N THR A 170 -0.02 16.78 -3.29
CA THR A 170 -0.39 16.01 -2.09
C THR A 170 -0.14 14.51 -2.28
N PHE A 171 -0.38 13.99 -3.49
CA PHE A 171 -0.15 12.58 -3.81
C PHE A 171 1.19 12.31 -4.47
N ASN A 172 1.86 13.35 -4.97
CA ASN A 172 3.23 13.24 -5.43
C ASN A 172 4.23 13.11 -4.27
N ASP A 173 3.91 13.72 -3.13
CA ASP A 173 4.79 13.77 -1.96
C ASP A 173 3.98 13.50 -0.68
N LEU A 174 4.22 12.35 -0.05
CA LEU A 174 3.52 11.95 1.17
C LEU A 174 3.80 12.85 2.37
N ASN A 175 4.89 13.64 2.34
CA ASN A 175 5.11 14.69 3.33
C ASN A 175 4.00 15.75 3.29
N ASN A 176 3.52 16.07 2.08
CA ASN A 176 2.38 16.97 1.93
C ASN A 176 1.08 16.27 2.31
N PHE A 177 0.93 15.01 1.91
CA PHE A 177 -0.29 14.24 2.18
C PHE A 177 -0.58 14.15 3.68
N VAL A 178 0.37 13.72 4.51
CA VAL A 178 0.11 13.53 5.94
C VAL A 178 -0.27 14.83 6.66
N LYS A 179 0.20 15.98 6.17
CA LYS A 179 -0.16 17.31 6.69
C LYS A 179 -1.62 17.70 6.37
N THR A 180 -2.27 17.03 5.42
CA THR A 180 -3.69 17.29 5.06
C THR A 180 -4.67 16.34 5.77
N VAL A 181 -4.16 15.36 6.50
CA VAL A 181 -5.03 14.40 7.19
C VAL A 181 -5.64 15.02 8.43
N GLU A 182 -6.96 15.01 8.49
CA GLU A 182 -7.72 15.40 9.68
C GLU A 182 -7.93 14.16 10.57
N GLY A 183 -7.60 14.27 11.85
CA GLY A 183 -7.76 13.18 12.83
C GLY A 183 -6.46 12.44 13.15
N GLU A 184 -6.60 11.26 13.74
CA GLU A 184 -5.45 10.48 14.21
C GLU A 184 -4.73 9.78 13.06
N LEU A 185 -3.41 9.94 13.03
CA LEU A 185 -2.54 9.19 12.13
C LEU A 185 -2.16 7.84 12.77
N PRO A 186 -1.95 6.80 11.96
CA PRO A 186 -1.47 5.51 12.47
C PRO A 186 -0.08 5.64 13.09
N LEU A 187 0.28 4.68 13.93
CA LEU A 187 1.67 4.50 14.34
C LEU A 187 2.49 4.03 13.12
N PHE A 188 3.51 4.80 12.75
CA PHE A 188 4.38 4.45 11.62
C PHE A 188 5.62 3.68 12.08
N PHE A 189 5.82 2.50 11.49
CA PHE A 189 7.07 1.75 11.55
C PHE A 189 7.77 1.90 10.20
N ILE A 190 8.86 2.64 10.18
CA ILE A 190 9.65 2.90 8.97
C ILE A 190 10.93 2.08 9.05
N CYS A 191 11.11 1.17 8.11
CA CYS A 191 12.33 0.38 7.98
C CYS A 191 13.11 0.87 6.75
N GLU A 192 14.41 1.09 6.91
CA GLU A 192 15.28 1.57 5.84
C GLU A 192 16.58 0.77 5.77
N ASN A 193 17.14 0.64 4.57
CA ASN A 193 18.38 -0.10 4.34
C ASN A 193 19.60 0.82 4.49
N ARG A 194 20.54 0.45 5.37
CA ARG A 194 21.76 1.18 5.60
C ARG A 194 22.65 1.31 4.35
N PHE A 195 22.67 0.26 3.53
CA PHE A 195 23.50 0.19 2.32
C PHE A 195 22.78 0.63 1.05
N GLY A 196 21.52 1.11 1.17
CA GLY A 196 20.81 1.74 0.07
C GLY A 196 21.53 3.00 -0.42
N GLN A 197 21.11 3.49 -1.59
CA GLN A 197 21.64 4.77 -2.10
C GLN A 197 21.32 5.88 -1.10
N ARG A 198 22.37 6.59 -0.64
CA ARG A 198 22.23 7.63 0.39
C ARG A 198 21.17 8.67 0.00
N ASP A 199 21.22 9.14 -1.24
CA ASP A 199 20.28 10.16 -1.73
C ASP A 199 18.83 9.65 -1.73
N TYR A 200 18.61 8.37 -2.02
CA TYR A 200 17.28 7.76 -1.90
C TYR A 200 16.77 7.82 -0.46
N ARG A 201 17.56 7.34 0.48
CA ARG A 201 17.19 7.34 1.90
C ARG A 201 16.87 8.74 2.41
N GLU A 202 17.73 9.72 2.11
CA GLU A 202 17.54 11.10 2.58
C GLU A 202 16.29 11.74 1.99
N GLN A 203 16.02 11.51 0.69
CA GLN A 203 14.85 12.07 0.01
C GLN A 203 13.55 11.36 0.32
N GLN A 204 13.60 10.11 0.75
CA GLN A 204 12.44 9.27 1.01
C GLN A 204 12.20 9.14 2.52
N ALA A 205 12.69 8.09 3.15
CA ALA A 205 12.38 7.79 4.55
C ALA A 205 12.77 8.93 5.52
N MET A 206 13.97 9.51 5.37
CA MET A 206 14.44 10.54 6.30
C MET A 206 13.65 11.86 6.17
N SER A 207 13.22 12.22 4.96
CA SER A 207 12.34 13.39 4.78
C SER A 207 10.98 13.17 5.46
N PHE A 208 10.45 11.95 5.39
CA PHE A 208 9.20 11.60 6.04
C PHE A 208 9.32 11.64 7.58
N ILE A 209 10.41 11.10 8.13
CA ILE A 209 10.72 11.19 9.56
C ILE A 209 10.79 12.65 10.02
N SER A 210 11.42 13.55 9.24
CA SER A 210 11.45 14.99 9.55
C SER A 210 10.04 15.56 9.63
N THR A 211 9.17 15.21 8.68
CA THR A 211 7.78 15.66 8.67
C THR A 211 6.99 15.13 9.87
N LEU A 212 7.15 13.85 10.22
CA LEU A 212 6.48 13.28 11.39
C LEU A 212 6.93 13.95 12.70
N ASN A 213 8.23 14.28 12.81
CA ASN A 213 8.75 15.05 13.97
C ASN A 213 8.14 16.46 14.05
N GLU A 214 8.05 17.18 12.91
CA GLU A 214 7.43 18.51 12.85
C GLU A 214 5.97 18.49 13.27
N MET A 215 5.28 17.38 13.01
CA MET A 215 3.86 17.17 13.35
C MET A 215 3.64 16.53 14.71
N GLU A 216 4.70 16.19 15.45
CA GLU A 216 4.65 15.46 16.72
C GLU A 216 3.94 14.10 16.63
N VAL A 217 4.04 13.44 15.46
CA VAL A 217 3.44 12.12 15.21
C VAL A 217 4.38 11.01 15.66
N ASN A 218 3.84 10.02 16.35
CA ASN A 218 4.62 8.86 16.81
C ASN A 218 5.06 7.97 15.65
N TYR A 219 6.33 7.57 15.69
CA TYR A 219 6.90 6.61 14.75
C TYR A 219 8.00 5.76 15.40
N HIS A 220 8.34 4.66 14.73
CA HIS A 220 9.52 3.87 14.99
C HIS A 220 10.37 3.82 13.71
N LEU A 221 11.66 4.15 13.81
CA LEU A 221 12.61 4.06 12.70
C LEU A 221 13.58 2.91 12.96
N GLU A 222 13.65 1.97 12.04
CA GLU A 222 14.63 0.89 12.02
C GLU A 222 15.55 1.05 10.81
N ILE A 223 16.87 0.98 11.03
CA ILE A 223 17.86 0.98 9.95
C ILE A 223 18.57 -0.39 9.96
N VAL A 224 18.22 -1.19 8.98
CA VAL A 224 18.77 -2.54 8.83
C VAL A 224 20.03 -2.56 7.94
N PRO A 225 20.91 -3.55 8.07
CA PRO A 225 22.12 -3.72 7.26
C PRO A 225 21.83 -3.86 5.77
#